data_c70cb53c0be4daa4ddb0fc45997f256a
#
_entry.id   c70cb53c0be4daa4ddb0fc45997f256a
#
_cell.length_a   1.000
_cell.length_b   1.000
_cell.length_c   1.000
_cell.angle_alpha   90.00
_cell.angle_beta   90.00
_cell.angle_gamma   90.00
#
_symmetry.space_group_name_H-M   'P 1'
#
loop_
_entity.id
_entity.type
_entity.pdbx_description
1 polymer ?
#
loop_
_entity_poly.entity_id
_entity_poly.type
_entity_poly.pdbx_seq_one_letter_code
_entity_poly.pdbx_strand_id
1 'polypeptide(L)'
;MRHREQLMAGAKQCLEERGYARTTSRDIAAAANAPLGTINYHYASKEALLNAALLEMLQEWGDKVRAQSAAGRRVESMWERVVESEATDRPLLVASAEALAQAERFPEIRQQIAEAFERSRTEMAADLHGIDATDSAEDKKLARAVGSVHMALVAGLTQQWLIDPEHAPSAREVAVGLRRIAEDLDPSGA
;
A
#
# COMPACT_ATOMS: atom_id res chain seq x y z
N MET A 1 -7.53 -23.69 11.58
CA MET A 1 -6.94 -22.37 11.90
C MET A 1 -5.43 -22.36 11.79
N ARG A 2 -4.69 -23.23 12.50
CA ARG A 2 -3.21 -23.23 12.57
C ARG A 2 -2.49 -23.18 11.22
N HIS A 3 -2.90 -23.98 10.21
CA HIS A 3 -2.21 -24.00 8.90
C HIS A 3 -2.45 -22.73 8.08
N ARG A 4 -3.61 -22.08 8.19
CA ARG A 4 -3.90 -20.85 7.46
C ARG A 4 -2.97 -19.71 7.91
N GLU A 5 -2.77 -19.58 9.22
CA GLU A 5 -1.86 -18.57 9.80
C GLU A 5 -0.40 -18.87 9.46
N GLN A 6 0.00 -20.15 9.52
CA GLN A 6 1.34 -20.57 9.11
C GLN A 6 1.63 -20.28 7.63
N LEU A 7 0.67 -20.56 6.75
CA LEU A 7 0.79 -20.24 5.32
C LEU A 7 0.89 -18.73 5.07
N MET A 8 0.11 -17.92 5.82
CA MET A 8 0.19 -16.46 5.74
C MET A 8 1.59 -15.97 6.16
N ALA A 9 2.10 -16.41 7.30
CA ALA A 9 3.43 -16.07 7.77
C ALA A 9 4.53 -16.51 6.79
N GLY A 10 4.45 -17.73 6.25
CA GLY A 10 5.38 -18.23 5.25
C GLY A 10 5.32 -17.45 3.93
N ALA A 11 4.13 -17.01 3.51
CA ALA A 11 3.98 -16.17 2.34
C ALA A 11 4.59 -14.77 2.52
N LYS A 12 4.38 -14.13 3.68
CA LYS A 12 5.03 -12.86 4.04
C LYS A 12 6.55 -12.98 4.00
N GLN A 13 7.10 -14.00 4.64
CA GLN A 13 8.54 -14.28 4.62
C GLN A 13 9.07 -14.45 3.18
N CYS A 14 8.37 -15.21 2.34
CA CYS A 14 8.77 -15.39 0.95
C CYS A 14 8.70 -14.09 0.13
N LEU A 15 7.73 -13.23 0.39
CA LEU A 15 7.64 -11.91 -0.25
C LEU A 15 8.83 -11.03 0.10
N GLU A 16 9.26 -11.02 1.36
CA GLU A 16 10.42 -10.26 1.82
C GLU A 16 11.74 -10.78 1.25
N GLU A 17 11.94 -12.11 1.26
CA GLU A 17 13.21 -12.72 0.86
C GLU A 17 13.38 -12.86 -0.65
N ARG A 18 12.29 -13.08 -1.40
CA ARG A 18 12.32 -13.48 -2.82
C ARG A 18 11.55 -12.57 -3.75
N GLY A 19 10.61 -11.78 -3.21
CA GLY A 19 9.64 -11.00 -3.97
C GLY A 19 8.47 -11.85 -4.50
N TYR A 20 7.51 -11.18 -5.13
CA TYR A 20 6.26 -11.78 -5.59
C TYR A 20 6.47 -12.77 -6.75
N ALA A 21 7.19 -12.33 -7.80
CA ALA A 21 7.33 -13.11 -9.05
C ALA A 21 8.14 -14.40 -8.88
N ARG A 22 9.13 -14.43 -7.98
CA ARG A 22 10.04 -15.56 -7.80
C ARG A 22 9.57 -16.57 -6.76
N THR A 23 8.53 -16.25 -5.98
CA THR A 23 8.00 -17.14 -4.96
C THR A 23 7.18 -18.27 -5.57
N THR A 24 7.50 -19.52 -5.21
CA THR A 24 6.77 -20.73 -5.61
C THR A 24 5.90 -21.27 -4.48
N SER A 25 4.91 -22.10 -4.79
CA SER A 25 4.11 -22.81 -3.78
C SER A 25 4.97 -23.68 -2.85
N ARG A 26 6.07 -24.24 -3.36
CA ARG A 26 7.00 -25.05 -2.55
C ARG A 26 7.77 -24.20 -1.56
N ASP A 27 8.17 -23.00 -1.94
CA ASP A 27 8.84 -22.06 -1.02
C ASP A 27 7.93 -21.70 0.13
N ILE A 28 6.67 -21.34 -0.16
CA ILE A 28 5.69 -20.99 0.88
C ILE A 28 5.41 -22.18 1.80
N ALA A 29 5.20 -23.38 1.25
CA ALA A 29 4.95 -24.57 2.03
C ALA A 29 6.13 -24.92 2.94
N ALA A 30 7.37 -24.77 2.47
CA ALA A 30 8.58 -24.96 3.24
C ALA A 30 8.69 -23.90 4.37
N ALA A 31 8.54 -22.62 4.08
CA ALA A 31 8.58 -21.54 5.05
C ALA A 31 7.48 -21.68 6.12
N ALA A 32 6.29 -22.12 5.72
CA ALA A 32 5.15 -22.36 6.60
C ALA A 32 5.25 -23.66 7.43
N ASN A 33 6.23 -24.53 7.12
CA ASN A 33 6.27 -25.90 7.64
C ASN A 33 4.92 -26.63 7.48
N ALA A 34 4.31 -26.52 6.29
CA ALA A 34 2.99 -27.05 5.99
C ALA A 34 3.01 -27.92 4.71
N PRO A 35 2.12 -28.92 4.59
CA PRO A 35 1.99 -29.70 3.37
C PRO A 35 1.59 -28.83 2.18
N LEU A 36 2.18 -29.08 0.99
CA LEU A 36 1.95 -28.27 -0.21
C LEU A 36 0.45 -28.16 -0.60
N GLY A 37 -0.32 -29.23 -0.45
CA GLY A 37 -1.76 -29.23 -0.76
C GLY A 37 -2.61 -28.32 0.11
N THR A 38 -2.07 -27.86 1.26
CA THR A 38 -2.78 -27.00 2.20
C THR A 38 -3.02 -25.59 1.61
N ILE A 39 -2.18 -25.14 0.67
CA ILE A 39 -2.36 -23.84 0.00
C ILE A 39 -3.70 -23.80 -0.73
N ASN A 40 -3.95 -24.79 -1.59
CA ASN A 40 -5.19 -24.83 -2.39
C ASN A 40 -6.44 -25.02 -1.52
N TYR A 41 -6.28 -25.68 -0.37
CA TYR A 41 -7.39 -25.87 0.57
C TYR A 41 -7.82 -24.56 1.25
N HIS A 42 -6.85 -23.69 1.62
CA HIS A 42 -7.13 -22.46 2.37
C HIS A 42 -7.26 -21.20 1.50
N TYR A 43 -6.60 -21.14 0.34
CA TYR A 43 -6.45 -19.90 -0.45
C TYR A 43 -6.77 -20.07 -1.95
N ALA A 44 -7.23 -21.23 -2.39
CA ALA A 44 -7.54 -21.54 -3.76
C ALA A 44 -6.31 -21.56 -4.72
N SER A 45 -5.35 -20.64 -4.58
CA SER A 45 -4.14 -20.59 -5.40
C SER A 45 -2.96 -19.96 -4.63
N LYS A 46 -1.74 -20.13 -5.17
CA LYS A 46 -0.53 -19.45 -4.70
C LYS A 46 -0.67 -17.94 -4.83
N GLU A 47 -1.20 -17.49 -5.94
CA GLU A 47 -1.39 -16.08 -6.27
C GLU A 47 -2.37 -15.43 -5.28
N ALA A 48 -3.47 -16.10 -4.96
CA ALA A 48 -4.43 -15.62 -3.97
C ALA A 48 -3.81 -15.49 -2.56
N LEU A 49 -2.98 -16.45 -2.16
CA LEU A 49 -2.24 -16.40 -0.89
C LEU A 49 -1.21 -15.27 -0.87
N LEU A 50 -0.37 -15.15 -1.91
CA LEU A 50 0.63 -14.09 -1.98
C LEU A 50 0.00 -12.70 -1.99
N ASN A 51 -1.12 -12.54 -2.70
CA ASN A 51 -1.85 -11.28 -2.73
C ASN A 51 -2.45 -10.94 -1.36
N ALA A 52 -3.05 -11.91 -0.67
CA ALA A 52 -3.57 -11.72 0.68
C ALA A 52 -2.45 -11.32 1.65
N ALA A 53 -1.29 -11.97 1.59
CA ALA A 53 -0.12 -11.65 2.41
C ALA A 53 0.40 -10.23 2.11
N LEU A 54 0.52 -9.87 0.85
CA LEU A 54 0.98 -8.55 0.42
C LEU A 54 0.03 -7.44 0.90
N LEU A 55 -1.28 -7.63 0.76
CA LEU A 55 -2.27 -6.64 1.21
C LEU A 55 -2.23 -6.45 2.73
N GLU A 56 -2.03 -7.53 3.50
CA GLU A 56 -1.85 -7.45 4.95
C GLU A 56 -0.56 -6.70 5.31
N MET A 57 0.56 -6.97 4.63
CA MET A 57 1.82 -6.24 4.84
C MET A 57 1.69 -4.75 4.47
N LEU A 58 1.01 -4.42 3.39
CA LEU A 58 0.75 -3.03 2.98
C LEU A 58 -0.15 -2.30 3.98
N GLN A 59 -1.15 -2.99 4.55
CA GLN A 59 -1.98 -2.43 5.60
C GLN A 59 -1.15 -2.13 6.85
N GLU A 60 -0.35 -3.09 7.31
CA GLU A 60 0.56 -2.91 8.47
C GLU A 60 1.55 -1.76 8.24
N TRP A 61 2.09 -1.64 7.04
CA TRP A 61 2.95 -0.52 6.65
C TRP A 61 2.20 0.82 6.70
N GLY A 62 1.00 0.89 6.12
CA GLY A 62 0.16 2.08 6.16
C GLY A 62 -0.18 2.50 7.59
N ASP A 63 -0.50 1.54 8.47
CA ASP A 63 -0.78 1.80 9.88
C ASP A 63 0.45 2.37 10.60
N LYS A 64 1.65 1.84 10.35
CA LYS A 64 2.90 2.41 10.90
C LYS A 64 3.12 3.86 10.45
N VAL A 65 2.94 4.12 9.16
CA VAL A 65 3.11 5.47 8.59
C VAL A 65 2.14 6.45 9.23
N ARG A 66 0.88 6.06 9.43
CA ARG A 66 -0.16 6.91 10.03
C ARG A 66 0.00 7.10 11.54
N ALA A 67 0.24 6.02 12.28
CA ALA A 67 0.31 6.04 13.75
C ALA A 67 1.41 6.96 14.30
N GLN A 68 2.45 7.18 13.54
CA GLN A 68 3.59 8.01 13.95
C GLN A 68 3.47 9.47 13.47
N SER A 69 2.37 9.83 12.80
CA SER A 69 2.15 11.20 12.34
C SER A 69 1.79 12.13 13.49
N ALA A 70 2.60 13.15 13.71
CA ALA A 70 2.43 14.09 14.81
C ALA A 70 1.15 14.92 14.65
N ALA A 71 0.41 15.13 15.74
CA ALA A 71 -0.74 16.00 15.76
C ALA A 71 -0.35 17.43 15.29
N GLY A 72 -1.08 17.97 14.31
CA GLY A 72 -0.87 19.31 13.74
C GLY A 72 -0.02 19.39 12.46
N ARG A 73 0.76 18.35 12.11
CA ARG A 73 1.51 18.24 10.83
C ARG A 73 1.36 16.88 10.19
N ARG A 74 0.18 16.29 10.26
CA ARG A 74 -0.07 14.92 9.86
C ARG A 74 0.38 14.61 8.42
N VAL A 75 0.10 15.50 7.48
CA VAL A 75 0.45 15.30 6.07
C VAL A 75 1.97 15.36 5.85
N GLU A 76 2.67 16.36 6.40
CA GLU A 76 4.12 16.46 6.28
C GLU A 76 4.82 15.27 6.94
N SER A 77 4.41 14.91 8.17
CA SER A 77 4.98 13.76 8.87
C SER A 77 4.71 12.45 8.15
N MET A 78 3.56 12.28 7.50
CA MET A 78 3.29 11.13 6.65
C MET A 78 4.31 11.04 5.51
N TRP A 79 4.57 12.14 4.79
CA TRP A 79 5.53 12.13 3.69
C TRP A 79 6.96 11.86 4.16
N GLU A 80 7.38 12.43 5.31
CA GLU A 80 8.68 12.14 5.91
C GLU A 80 8.84 10.63 6.13
N ARG A 81 7.81 9.96 6.65
CA ARG A 81 7.86 8.52 6.91
C ARG A 81 7.77 7.67 5.67
N VAL A 82 6.99 8.07 4.69
CA VAL A 82 6.94 7.36 3.41
C VAL A 82 8.33 7.38 2.77
N VAL A 83 9.05 8.51 2.81
CA VAL A 83 10.42 8.62 2.32
C VAL A 83 11.39 7.78 3.17
N GLU A 84 11.30 7.85 4.51
CA GLU A 84 12.15 7.08 5.41
C GLU A 84 11.96 5.55 5.25
N SER A 85 10.73 5.12 4.94
CA SER A 85 10.41 3.70 4.77
C SER A 85 10.93 3.08 3.47
N GLU A 86 11.29 3.90 2.49
CA GLU A 86 11.79 3.40 1.20
C GLU A 86 13.00 2.46 1.37
N ALA A 87 13.95 2.82 2.22
CA ALA A 87 15.15 2.02 2.44
C ALA A 87 14.87 0.72 3.21
N THR A 88 13.94 0.74 4.16
CA THR A 88 13.62 -0.41 5.03
C THR A 88 12.59 -1.35 4.43
N ASP A 89 11.59 -0.80 3.73
CA ASP A 89 10.44 -1.56 3.21
C ASP A 89 10.52 -1.77 1.68
N ARG A 90 11.70 -1.54 1.08
CA ARG A 90 11.93 -1.72 -0.37
C ARG A 90 11.43 -3.06 -0.93
N PRO A 91 11.65 -4.23 -0.27
CA PRO A 91 11.10 -5.50 -0.76
C PRO A 91 9.57 -5.50 -0.86
N LEU A 92 8.87 -4.91 0.10
CA LEU A 92 7.42 -4.75 0.08
C LEU A 92 6.95 -3.85 -1.08
N LEU A 93 7.62 -2.73 -1.29
CA LEU A 93 7.29 -1.78 -2.37
C LEU A 93 7.49 -2.40 -3.76
N VAL A 94 8.57 -3.17 -3.94
CA VAL A 94 8.80 -3.93 -5.18
C VAL A 94 7.72 -5.00 -5.37
N ALA A 95 7.41 -5.78 -4.34
CA ALA A 95 6.37 -6.81 -4.41
C ALA A 95 4.99 -6.24 -4.75
N SER A 96 4.68 -5.01 -4.28
CA SER A 96 3.43 -4.33 -4.59
C SER A 96 3.34 -3.95 -6.08
N ALA A 97 4.44 -3.47 -6.67
CA ALA A 97 4.50 -3.17 -8.10
C ALA A 97 4.35 -4.44 -8.96
N GLU A 98 5.01 -5.55 -8.56
CA GLU A 98 4.87 -6.86 -9.23
C GLU A 98 3.43 -7.39 -9.16
N ALA A 99 2.74 -7.23 -8.02
CA ALA A 99 1.36 -7.67 -7.84
C ALA A 99 0.38 -6.89 -8.73
N LEU A 100 0.56 -5.58 -8.88
CA LEU A 100 -0.26 -4.76 -9.79
C LEU A 100 -0.18 -5.27 -11.23
N ALA A 101 1.00 -5.69 -11.68
CA ALA A 101 1.16 -6.29 -13.01
C ALA A 101 0.42 -7.64 -13.16
N GLN A 102 0.20 -8.37 -12.07
CA GLN A 102 -0.59 -9.61 -12.09
C GLN A 102 -2.10 -9.37 -12.08
N ALA A 103 -2.56 -8.23 -11.55
CA ALA A 103 -3.99 -7.91 -11.47
C ALA A 103 -4.69 -7.88 -12.83
N GLU A 104 -3.93 -7.60 -13.91
CA GLU A 104 -4.44 -7.64 -15.28
C GLU A 104 -4.80 -9.07 -15.73
N ARG A 105 -4.10 -10.08 -15.20
CA ARG A 105 -4.25 -11.49 -15.57
C ARG A 105 -5.22 -12.26 -14.68
N PHE A 106 -5.42 -11.79 -13.45
CA PHE A 106 -6.20 -12.46 -12.41
C PHE A 106 -7.30 -11.54 -11.87
N PRO A 107 -8.56 -11.69 -12.36
CA PRO A 107 -9.69 -10.84 -11.93
C PRO A 107 -9.93 -10.80 -10.41
N GLU A 108 -9.71 -11.92 -9.73
CA GLU A 108 -9.85 -12.02 -8.27
C GLU A 108 -8.80 -11.20 -7.52
N ILE A 109 -7.56 -11.13 -8.04
CA ILE A 109 -6.50 -10.28 -7.50
C ILE A 109 -6.87 -8.81 -7.69
N ARG A 110 -7.34 -8.45 -8.88
CA ARG A 110 -7.79 -7.09 -9.20
C ARG A 110 -8.90 -6.63 -8.26
N GLN A 111 -9.88 -7.50 -7.99
CA GLN A 111 -10.97 -7.18 -7.07
C GLN A 111 -10.45 -6.93 -5.64
N GLN A 112 -9.59 -7.80 -5.12
CA GLN A 112 -9.01 -7.65 -3.79
C GLN A 112 -8.19 -6.34 -3.65
N ILE A 113 -7.39 -6.00 -4.67
CA ILE A 113 -6.64 -4.74 -4.70
C ILE A 113 -7.61 -3.54 -4.75
N ALA A 114 -8.68 -3.60 -5.56
CA ALA A 114 -9.66 -2.54 -5.65
C ALA A 114 -10.38 -2.29 -4.31
N GLU A 115 -10.75 -3.36 -3.59
CA GLU A 115 -11.35 -3.26 -2.26
C GLU A 115 -10.35 -2.67 -1.23
N ALA A 116 -9.08 -3.05 -1.30
CA ALA A 116 -8.03 -2.46 -0.46
C ALA A 116 -7.86 -0.95 -0.76
N PHE A 117 -7.89 -0.56 -2.02
CA PHE A 117 -7.81 0.84 -2.44
C PHE A 117 -8.99 1.67 -1.90
N GLU A 118 -10.21 1.14 -1.92
CA GLU A 118 -11.38 1.85 -1.36
C GLU A 118 -11.23 2.07 0.14
N ARG A 119 -10.76 1.07 0.89
CA ARG A 119 -10.48 1.23 2.32
C ARG A 119 -9.41 2.29 2.58
N SER A 120 -8.26 2.18 1.89
CA SER A 120 -7.14 3.11 2.07
C SER A 120 -7.51 4.57 1.75
N ARG A 121 -8.37 4.82 0.75
CA ARG A 121 -8.87 6.18 0.45
C ARG A 121 -9.61 6.77 1.65
N THR A 122 -10.52 6.00 2.23
CA THR A 122 -11.32 6.44 3.37
C THR A 122 -10.45 6.66 4.60
N GLU A 123 -9.55 5.72 4.90
CA GLU A 123 -8.64 5.80 6.03
C GLU A 123 -7.70 7.01 5.93
N MET A 124 -7.08 7.24 4.76
CA MET A 124 -6.21 8.40 4.55
C MET A 124 -6.95 9.73 4.71
N ALA A 125 -8.18 9.83 4.21
CA ALA A 125 -8.98 11.04 4.36
C ALA A 125 -9.34 11.31 5.83
N ALA A 126 -9.70 10.28 6.58
CA ALA A 126 -10.02 10.40 7.99
C ALA A 126 -8.77 10.74 8.82
N ASP A 127 -7.69 9.98 8.66
CA ASP A 127 -6.49 10.11 9.48
C ASP A 127 -5.72 11.41 9.24
N LEU A 128 -5.63 11.84 7.97
CA LEU A 128 -4.82 13.01 7.60
C LEU A 128 -5.60 14.31 7.62
N HIS A 129 -6.89 14.27 7.31
CA HIS A 129 -7.72 15.46 7.13
C HIS A 129 -8.94 15.52 8.04
N GLY A 130 -9.22 14.48 8.82
CA GLY A 130 -10.40 14.42 9.70
C GLY A 130 -11.72 14.36 8.97
N ILE A 131 -11.73 13.86 7.72
CA ILE A 131 -12.92 13.74 6.89
C ILE A 131 -13.55 12.37 7.13
N ASP A 132 -14.71 12.34 7.82
CA ASP A 132 -15.44 11.11 8.06
C ASP A 132 -16.42 10.82 6.89
N ALA A 133 -16.15 9.74 6.15
CA ALA A 133 -16.98 9.32 5.03
C ALA A 133 -18.39 8.84 5.42
N THR A 134 -18.69 8.73 6.72
CA THR A 134 -20.00 8.31 7.25
C THR A 134 -20.92 9.48 7.57
N ASP A 135 -20.39 10.70 7.68
CA ASP A 135 -21.16 11.88 8.11
C ASP A 135 -22.18 12.33 7.05
N SER A 136 -21.76 12.39 5.79
CA SER A 136 -22.64 12.78 4.69
C SER A 136 -22.23 12.19 3.33
N ALA A 137 -23.12 12.30 2.34
CA ALA A 137 -22.80 11.91 0.96
C ALA A 137 -21.70 12.80 0.33
N GLU A 138 -21.59 14.05 0.78
CA GLU A 138 -20.58 14.99 0.32
C GLU A 138 -19.23 14.65 0.96
N ASP A 139 -19.19 14.34 2.26
CA ASP A 139 -17.98 13.90 2.95
C ASP A 139 -17.44 12.59 2.36
N LYS A 140 -18.34 11.67 2.00
CA LYS A 140 -17.96 10.44 1.28
C LYS A 140 -17.26 10.74 -0.06
N LYS A 141 -17.78 11.70 -0.84
CA LYS A 141 -17.17 12.11 -2.11
C LYS A 141 -15.83 12.81 -1.88
N LEU A 142 -15.77 13.68 -0.88
CA LEU A 142 -14.56 14.41 -0.52
C LEU A 142 -13.47 13.45 0.00
N ALA A 143 -13.81 12.53 0.90
CA ALA A 143 -12.89 11.49 1.39
C ALA A 143 -12.31 10.67 0.23
N ARG A 144 -13.17 10.25 -0.71
CA ARG A 144 -12.74 9.51 -1.89
C ARG A 144 -11.78 10.33 -2.76
N ALA A 145 -12.06 11.61 -3.00
CA ALA A 145 -11.21 12.49 -3.81
C ALA A 145 -9.85 12.71 -3.17
N VAL A 146 -9.83 13.11 -1.89
CA VAL A 146 -8.62 13.37 -1.11
C VAL A 146 -7.78 12.11 -0.97
N GLY A 147 -8.38 10.99 -0.57
CA GLY A 147 -7.69 9.72 -0.43
C GLY A 147 -7.13 9.20 -1.76
N SER A 148 -7.85 9.42 -2.89
CA SER A 148 -7.35 9.02 -4.21
C SER A 148 -6.11 9.80 -4.62
N VAL A 149 -6.04 11.09 -4.32
CA VAL A 149 -4.85 11.93 -4.60
C VAL A 149 -3.67 11.45 -3.75
N HIS A 150 -3.88 11.22 -2.45
CA HIS A 150 -2.81 10.70 -1.59
C HIS A 150 -2.27 9.36 -2.08
N MET A 151 -3.15 8.42 -2.44
CA MET A 151 -2.73 7.12 -2.96
C MET A 151 -1.95 7.24 -4.28
N ALA A 152 -2.40 8.11 -5.19
CA ALA A 152 -1.69 8.35 -6.46
C ALA A 152 -0.28 8.92 -6.22
N LEU A 153 -0.15 9.84 -5.26
CA LEU A 153 1.13 10.39 -4.86
C LEU A 153 2.04 9.34 -4.22
N VAL A 154 1.53 8.57 -3.26
CA VAL A 154 2.32 7.48 -2.64
C VAL A 154 2.81 6.50 -3.69
N ALA A 155 1.94 6.03 -4.59
CA ALA A 155 2.31 5.10 -5.64
C ALA A 155 3.35 5.69 -6.61
N GLY A 156 3.13 6.92 -7.09
CA GLY A 156 4.03 7.58 -8.03
C GLY A 156 5.39 7.93 -7.43
N LEU A 157 5.43 8.39 -6.20
CA LEU A 157 6.67 8.70 -5.48
C LEU A 157 7.47 7.42 -5.17
N THR A 158 6.79 6.37 -4.71
CA THR A 158 7.40 5.06 -4.50
C THR A 158 8.10 4.55 -5.78
N GLN A 159 7.46 4.70 -6.95
CA GLN A 159 8.08 4.31 -8.20
C GLN A 159 9.34 5.14 -8.51
N GLN A 160 9.32 6.45 -8.26
CA GLN A 160 10.50 7.31 -8.46
C GLN A 160 11.65 6.86 -7.57
N TRP A 161 11.42 6.61 -6.28
CA TRP A 161 12.44 6.13 -5.34
C TRP A 161 12.96 4.73 -5.69
N LEU A 162 12.12 3.84 -6.19
CA LEU A 162 12.55 2.50 -6.61
C LEU A 162 13.46 2.54 -7.85
N ILE A 163 13.27 3.49 -8.76
CA ILE A 163 13.99 3.58 -10.03
C ILE A 163 15.22 4.48 -9.91
N ASP A 164 15.08 5.64 -9.30
CA ASP A 164 16.16 6.65 -9.20
C ASP A 164 16.14 7.31 -7.81
N PRO A 165 16.63 6.62 -6.77
CA PRO A 165 16.60 7.11 -5.40
C PRO A 165 17.45 8.38 -5.19
N GLU A 166 18.46 8.62 -6.03
CA GLU A 166 19.36 9.79 -5.91
C GLU A 166 18.65 11.09 -6.33
N HIS A 167 17.71 11.03 -7.27
CA HIS A 167 16.98 12.19 -7.79
C HIS A 167 15.50 12.20 -7.39
N ALA A 168 15.06 11.20 -6.63
CA ALA A 168 13.68 11.13 -6.14
C ALA A 168 13.42 12.24 -5.10
N PRO A 169 12.22 12.85 -5.09
CA PRO A 169 11.95 14.02 -4.27
C PRO A 169 11.93 13.70 -2.78
N SER A 170 12.48 14.62 -2.01
CA SER A 170 12.34 14.63 -0.55
C SER A 170 10.90 14.98 -0.12
N ALA A 171 10.52 14.65 1.12
CA ALA A 171 9.22 15.01 1.68
C ALA A 171 8.95 16.54 1.60
N ARG A 172 9.97 17.36 1.77
CA ARG A 172 9.87 18.81 1.64
C ARG A 172 9.57 19.25 0.20
N GLU A 173 10.22 18.67 -0.79
CA GLU A 173 9.95 18.97 -2.19
C GLU A 173 8.54 18.55 -2.61
N VAL A 174 8.06 17.39 -2.12
CA VAL A 174 6.67 16.97 -2.31
C VAL A 174 5.70 18.03 -1.72
N ALA A 175 5.94 18.49 -0.49
CA ALA A 175 5.08 19.48 0.14
C ALA A 175 5.09 20.84 -0.57
N VAL A 176 6.25 21.27 -1.09
CA VAL A 176 6.40 22.51 -1.88
C VAL A 176 5.66 22.37 -3.20
N GLY A 177 5.85 21.26 -3.91
CA GLY A 177 5.19 20.98 -5.18
C GLY A 177 3.68 20.94 -5.05
N LEU A 178 3.15 20.28 -4.02
CA LEU A 178 1.71 20.20 -3.76
C LEU A 178 1.09 21.56 -3.50
N ARG A 179 1.76 22.42 -2.71
CA ARG A 179 1.28 23.80 -2.47
C ARG A 179 1.19 24.58 -3.78
N ARG A 180 2.22 24.51 -4.61
CA ARG A 180 2.22 25.22 -5.89
C ARG A 180 1.12 24.72 -6.83
N ILE A 181 0.92 23.40 -6.90
CA ILE A 181 -0.18 22.82 -7.71
C ILE A 181 -1.54 23.29 -7.17
N ALA A 182 -1.74 23.32 -5.86
CA ALA A 182 -3.00 23.77 -5.27
C ALA A 182 -3.28 25.25 -5.56
N GLU A 183 -2.28 26.12 -5.52
CA GLU A 183 -2.40 27.54 -5.90
C GLU A 183 -2.83 27.71 -7.37
N ASP A 184 -2.31 26.89 -8.28
CA ASP A 184 -2.66 26.94 -9.70
C ASP A 184 -4.05 26.36 -10.01
N LEU A 185 -4.62 25.54 -9.11
CA LEU A 185 -5.97 24.98 -9.21
C LEU A 185 -7.06 25.91 -8.67
N ASP A 186 -6.71 26.90 -7.84
CA ASP A 186 -7.64 27.89 -7.29
C ASP A 186 -7.34 29.29 -7.86
N PRO A 187 -7.80 29.60 -9.10
CA PRO A 187 -7.56 30.88 -9.72
C PRO A 187 -8.28 32.07 -9.08
N SER A 188 -9.10 31.83 -8.05
CA SER A 188 -9.84 32.88 -7.34
C SER A 188 -9.02 33.57 -6.22
N GLY A 189 -7.78 33.17 -6.00
CA GLY A 189 -6.88 33.70 -4.99
C GLY A 189 -5.86 34.74 -5.48
N ALA A 190 -5.95 35.23 -6.73
CA ALA A 190 -5.07 36.24 -7.32
C ALA A 190 -5.79 37.60 -7.47
#